data_6c6ed05eb9868b27a0e7c8b9e21e62a5
#
_entry.id   6c6ed05eb9868b27a0e7c8b9e21e62a5
#
_cell.length_a   1.000
_cell.length_b   1.000
_cell.length_c   1.000
_cell.angle_alpha   90.00
_cell.angle_beta   90.00
_cell.angle_gamma   90.00
#
_symmetry.space_group_name_H-M   'P 1'
#
loop_
_entity.id
_entity.type
_entity.pdbx_description
1 polymer ?
#
loop_
_entity_poly.entity_id
_entity_poly.type
_entity_poly.pdbx_seq_one_letter_code
_entity_poly.pdbx_strand_id
1 'polypeptide(L)'
;MDWYKEPPMWTVDGSTITMRSGPKTDFWRTTHYGFIRDNVHFYYRHVADDFLVEVKVGGAYTALYDQAGLMVRVDEANWIKCGIEFVDGVQQVSAVVTREYSDWSVAPLPSNPAALWLRLTRHGSAIEIRYALDGVQYQMLRLAYFIPSETMSAGLMCASPDGAGFTVTFEGLTIQSK
;
A
#
# COMPACT_ATOMS: atom_id res chain seq x y z
N MET A 1 9.33 -14.08 -2.58
CA MET A 1 8.25 -13.12 -2.84
C MET A 1 7.95 -13.10 -4.32
N ASP A 2 6.71 -12.90 -4.70
CA ASP A 2 6.21 -13.00 -6.07
C ASP A 2 5.65 -11.66 -6.54
N TRP A 3 5.42 -11.52 -7.84
CA TRP A 3 4.81 -10.33 -8.43
C TRP A 3 3.38 -10.58 -8.87
N TYR A 4 2.48 -9.67 -8.50
CA TYR A 4 1.24 -9.42 -9.22
C TYR A 4 1.46 -8.15 -10.06
N LYS A 5 1.55 -8.28 -11.39
CA LYS A 5 1.91 -7.18 -12.30
C LYS A 5 3.27 -6.55 -11.96
N GLU A 6 4.33 -7.22 -12.34
CA GLU A 6 5.71 -6.74 -12.18
C GLU A 6 5.88 -5.32 -12.76
N PRO A 7 6.56 -4.39 -12.05
CA PRO A 7 6.79 -3.04 -12.55
C PRO A 7 7.84 -3.04 -13.68
N PRO A 8 7.87 -2.00 -14.53
CA PRO A 8 8.82 -1.91 -15.64
C PRO A 8 10.28 -1.89 -15.20
N MET A 9 10.55 -1.43 -13.99
CA MET A 9 11.90 -1.44 -13.39
C MET A 9 11.80 -1.68 -11.88
N TRP A 10 12.67 -2.53 -11.37
CA TRP A 10 12.85 -2.71 -9.94
C TRP A 10 14.23 -3.28 -9.62
N THR A 11 14.71 -3.02 -8.42
CA THR A 11 15.99 -3.55 -7.90
C THR A 11 15.88 -3.86 -6.42
N VAL A 12 16.71 -4.78 -5.95
CA VAL A 12 16.91 -5.08 -4.53
C VAL A 12 18.38 -4.88 -4.20
N ASP A 13 18.67 -4.03 -3.22
CA ASP A 13 20.01 -3.80 -2.68
C ASP A 13 19.96 -3.88 -1.15
N GLY A 14 20.46 -4.98 -0.60
CA GLY A 14 20.35 -5.29 0.83
C GLY A 14 18.88 -5.33 1.27
N SER A 15 18.51 -4.45 2.20
CA SER A 15 17.13 -4.30 2.69
C SER A 15 16.31 -3.26 1.94
N THR A 16 16.86 -2.69 0.88
CA THR A 16 16.23 -1.64 0.07
C THR A 16 15.66 -2.20 -1.22
N ILE A 17 14.39 -1.94 -1.48
CA ILE A 17 13.71 -2.31 -2.72
C ILE A 17 13.30 -1.01 -3.41
N THR A 18 13.79 -0.80 -4.62
CA THR A 18 13.41 0.36 -5.45
C THR A 18 12.56 -0.12 -6.61
N MET A 19 11.43 0.54 -6.83
CA MET A 19 10.50 0.24 -7.92
C MET A 19 10.18 1.50 -8.70
N ARG A 20 9.94 1.36 -10.01
CA ARG A 20 9.32 2.39 -10.82
C ARG A 20 7.95 1.92 -11.28
N SER A 21 6.89 2.60 -10.86
CA SER A 21 5.54 2.26 -11.30
C SER A 21 5.38 2.52 -12.80
N GLY A 22 4.56 1.70 -13.45
CA GLY A 22 4.09 1.96 -14.80
C GLY A 22 2.95 3.01 -14.80
N PRO A 23 2.67 3.63 -15.97
CA PRO A 23 1.56 4.57 -16.12
C PRO A 23 0.22 3.87 -16.06
N LYS A 24 -0.82 4.61 -15.63
CA LYS A 24 -2.22 4.15 -15.63
C LYS A 24 -2.46 2.87 -14.82
N THR A 25 -1.71 2.70 -13.74
CA THR A 25 -1.85 1.59 -12.81
C THR A 25 -2.67 2.01 -11.59
N ASP A 26 -3.59 1.15 -11.12
CA ASP A 26 -4.41 1.40 -9.94
C ASP A 26 -5.08 0.12 -9.42
N PHE A 27 -5.53 0.16 -8.15
CA PHE A 27 -6.56 -0.70 -7.58
C PHE A 27 -7.71 0.15 -7.08
N TRP A 28 -8.86 0.01 -7.73
CA TRP A 28 -10.10 0.68 -7.38
C TRP A 28 -11.30 -0.14 -7.82
N ARG A 29 -12.36 -0.14 -7.01
CA ARG A 29 -13.62 -0.81 -7.37
C ARG A 29 -14.81 0.12 -7.15
N THR A 30 -15.42 0.52 -8.22
CA THR A 30 -16.75 1.10 -8.43
C THR A 30 -17.01 2.43 -7.72
N THR A 31 -16.82 2.53 -6.40
CA THR A 31 -17.25 3.66 -5.57
C THR A 31 -16.91 5.00 -6.22
N HIS A 32 -17.90 5.89 -6.35
CA HIS A 32 -17.87 7.22 -6.94
C HIS A 32 -17.53 7.24 -8.44
N TYR A 33 -16.47 6.57 -8.87
CA TYR A 33 -15.94 6.65 -10.25
C TYR A 33 -16.59 5.68 -11.23
N GLY A 34 -17.27 4.63 -10.77
CA GLY A 34 -17.99 3.66 -11.61
C GLY A 34 -17.12 2.68 -12.38
N PHE A 35 -15.79 2.71 -12.25
CA PHE A 35 -14.88 1.78 -12.91
C PHE A 35 -14.28 0.75 -11.94
N ILE A 36 -13.71 -0.31 -12.51
CA ILE A 36 -12.86 -1.28 -11.81
C ILE A 36 -11.46 -1.23 -12.45
N ARG A 37 -10.44 -1.08 -11.63
CA ARG A 37 -9.03 -1.22 -11.99
C ARG A 37 -8.36 -2.21 -11.06
N ASP A 38 -7.55 -3.11 -11.62
CA ASP A 38 -6.89 -4.20 -10.89
C ASP A 38 -5.53 -4.48 -11.54
N ASN A 39 -4.66 -3.44 -11.62
CA ASN A 39 -3.40 -3.53 -12.34
C ASN A 39 -2.21 -2.86 -11.63
N VAL A 40 -2.29 -2.71 -10.30
CA VAL A 40 -1.18 -2.18 -9.49
C VAL A 40 0.02 -3.14 -9.51
N HIS A 41 1.21 -2.62 -9.29
CA HIS A 41 2.39 -3.42 -9.02
C HIS A 41 2.38 -3.85 -7.56
N PHE A 42 2.35 -5.16 -7.31
CA PHE A 42 2.27 -5.72 -5.97
C PHE A 42 3.33 -6.83 -5.79
N TYR A 43 4.28 -6.58 -4.91
CA TYR A 43 5.36 -7.52 -4.55
C TYR A 43 5.03 -8.17 -3.22
N TYR A 44 4.67 -9.45 -3.21
CA TYR A 44 4.02 -10.09 -2.09
C TYR A 44 4.56 -11.48 -1.76
N ARG A 45 4.20 -11.97 -0.60
CA ARG A 45 4.17 -13.39 -0.28
C ARG A 45 2.84 -13.78 0.33
N HIS A 46 2.52 -15.06 0.28
CA HIS A 46 1.39 -15.60 1.03
C HIS A 46 1.72 -15.65 2.51
N VAL A 47 0.75 -15.27 3.32
CA VAL A 47 0.75 -15.28 4.78
C VAL A 47 -0.52 -15.95 5.28
N ALA A 48 -0.41 -16.71 6.35
CA ALA A 48 -1.53 -17.35 7.04
C ALA A 48 -1.68 -16.74 8.42
N ASP A 49 -2.81 -17.01 9.07
CA ASP A 49 -3.09 -16.63 10.45
C ASP A 49 -2.95 -15.12 10.73
N ASP A 50 -2.56 -14.78 11.95
CA ASP A 50 -2.23 -13.41 12.33
C ASP A 50 -0.81 -13.05 11.84
N PHE A 51 -0.63 -11.82 11.39
CA PHE A 51 0.67 -11.38 10.89
C PHE A 51 0.88 -9.87 11.10
N LEU A 52 2.14 -9.48 11.00
CA LEU A 52 2.61 -8.10 11.01
C LEU A 52 3.43 -7.84 9.75
N VAL A 53 3.15 -6.73 9.07
CA VAL A 53 3.96 -6.20 7.96
C VAL A 53 4.42 -4.80 8.31
N GLU A 54 5.72 -4.54 8.18
CA GLU A 54 6.29 -3.21 8.39
C GLU A 54 7.23 -2.84 7.26
N VAL A 55 7.27 -1.54 6.94
CA VAL A 55 8.19 -0.98 5.95
C VAL A 55 8.34 0.53 6.14
N LYS A 56 9.49 1.09 5.77
CA LYS A 56 9.68 2.51 5.51
C LYS A 56 9.52 2.75 4.01
N VAL A 57 8.69 3.70 3.60
CA VAL A 57 8.41 4.03 2.20
C VAL A 57 8.66 5.50 1.93
N GLY A 58 9.35 5.80 0.83
CA GLY A 58 9.55 7.16 0.31
C GLY A 58 9.53 7.13 -1.21
N GLY A 59 9.12 8.23 -1.85
CA GLY A 59 9.02 8.26 -3.29
C GLY A 59 9.02 9.68 -3.88
N ALA A 60 9.29 9.75 -5.17
CA ALA A 60 9.22 10.98 -5.97
C ALA A 60 7.82 11.16 -6.56
N TYR A 61 6.83 11.34 -5.68
CA TYR A 61 5.43 11.55 -6.06
C TYR A 61 5.27 12.86 -6.82
N THR A 62 4.65 12.83 -8.00
CA THR A 62 4.53 14.02 -8.86
C THR A 62 3.16 14.18 -9.50
N ALA A 63 2.50 13.10 -9.85
CA ALA A 63 1.19 13.12 -10.49
C ALA A 63 0.07 12.82 -9.48
N LEU A 64 -1.11 13.30 -9.79
CA LEU A 64 -2.31 13.02 -8.99
C LEU A 64 -2.49 11.51 -8.82
N TYR A 65 -2.71 11.10 -7.58
CA TYR A 65 -2.87 9.71 -7.12
C TYR A 65 -1.62 8.82 -7.24
N ASP A 66 -0.43 9.35 -7.53
CA ASP A 66 0.79 8.56 -7.33
C ASP A 66 0.79 7.99 -5.92
N GLN A 67 0.94 6.68 -5.75
CA GLN A 67 0.75 6.02 -4.48
C GLN A 67 1.70 4.84 -4.27
N ALA A 68 2.15 4.67 -3.03
CA ALA A 68 2.97 3.53 -2.64
C ALA A 68 2.84 3.20 -1.15
N GLY A 69 2.99 1.93 -0.81
CA GLY A 69 2.91 1.47 0.57
C GLY A 69 2.74 -0.04 0.69
N LEU A 70 1.90 -0.43 1.65
CA LEU A 70 1.57 -1.82 1.94
C LEU A 70 0.23 -2.23 1.33
N MET A 71 0.12 -3.51 1.02
CA MET A 71 -1.14 -4.10 0.58
C MET A 71 -1.32 -5.50 1.17
N VAL A 72 -2.57 -5.83 1.50
CA VAL A 72 -3.05 -7.20 1.71
C VAL A 72 -4.18 -7.48 0.74
N ARG A 73 -4.18 -8.70 0.18
CA ARG A 73 -5.13 -9.09 -0.86
C ARG A 73 -5.54 -10.55 -0.69
N VAL A 74 -6.83 -10.80 -0.73
CA VAL A 74 -7.41 -12.16 -0.82
C VAL A 74 -7.69 -12.47 -2.30
N ASP A 75 -8.41 -11.58 -2.99
CA ASP A 75 -8.81 -11.71 -4.38
C ASP A 75 -9.00 -10.33 -5.04
N GLU A 76 -9.55 -10.28 -6.25
CA GLU A 76 -9.79 -9.04 -7.00
C GLU A 76 -10.84 -8.10 -6.37
N ALA A 77 -11.71 -8.62 -5.52
CA ALA A 77 -12.78 -7.87 -4.88
C ALA A 77 -12.50 -7.55 -3.39
N ASN A 78 -11.49 -8.17 -2.81
CA ASN A 78 -11.20 -8.09 -1.39
C ASN A 78 -9.71 -7.81 -1.14
N TRP A 79 -9.39 -6.56 -0.85
CA TRP A 79 -8.04 -6.09 -0.58
C TRP A 79 -8.03 -4.79 0.24
N ILE A 80 -6.91 -4.54 0.90
CA ILE A 80 -6.62 -3.29 1.59
C ILE A 80 -5.28 -2.79 1.09
N LYS A 81 -5.20 -1.52 0.68
CA LYS A 81 -3.95 -0.81 0.43
C LYS A 81 -3.81 0.37 1.38
N CYS A 82 -2.59 0.68 1.80
CA CYS A 82 -2.31 1.83 2.65
C CYS A 82 -0.90 2.37 2.38
N GLY A 83 -0.72 3.66 2.56
CA GLY A 83 0.58 4.29 2.36
C GLY A 83 0.51 5.77 2.09
N ILE A 84 1.42 6.26 1.28
CA ILE A 84 1.40 7.63 0.77
C ILE A 84 0.59 7.65 -0.53
N GLU A 85 -0.28 8.63 -0.66
CA GLU A 85 -1.00 8.98 -1.88
C GLU A 85 -0.89 10.47 -2.12
N PHE A 86 -0.51 10.87 -3.34
CA PHE A 86 -0.28 12.26 -3.70
C PHE A 86 -1.55 12.88 -4.28
N VAL A 87 -2.15 13.80 -3.55
CA VAL A 87 -3.42 14.43 -3.92
C VAL A 87 -3.26 15.94 -3.89
N ASP A 88 -3.50 16.60 -5.01
CA ASP A 88 -3.48 18.07 -5.16
C ASP A 88 -2.19 18.73 -4.63
N GLY A 89 -1.04 18.12 -4.90
CA GLY A 89 0.27 18.64 -4.52
C GLY A 89 0.69 18.32 -3.08
N VAL A 90 -0.12 17.54 -2.34
CA VAL A 90 0.13 17.17 -0.95
C VAL A 90 0.19 15.65 -0.79
N GLN A 91 1.23 15.18 -0.12
CA GLN A 91 1.27 13.78 0.32
C GLN A 91 0.23 13.55 1.42
N GLN A 92 -0.62 12.57 1.20
CA GLN A 92 -1.62 12.11 2.17
C GLN A 92 -1.19 10.77 2.73
N VAL A 93 -1.38 10.52 4.01
CA VAL A 93 -1.47 9.14 4.48
C VAL A 93 -2.84 8.61 4.09
N SER A 94 -2.86 7.48 3.39
CA SER A 94 -4.06 6.92 2.77
C SER A 94 -4.29 5.48 3.19
N ALA A 95 -5.56 5.12 3.29
CA ALA A 95 -6.01 3.73 3.38
C ALA A 95 -7.26 3.53 2.52
N VAL A 96 -7.24 2.47 1.70
CA VAL A 96 -8.41 2.01 0.95
C VAL A 96 -8.74 0.60 1.40
N VAL A 97 -9.97 0.42 1.88
CA VAL A 97 -10.52 -0.90 2.23
C VAL A 97 -11.52 -1.28 1.16
N THR A 98 -11.28 -2.40 0.49
CA THR A 98 -12.16 -2.89 -0.56
C THR A 98 -12.76 -4.23 -0.17
N ARG A 99 -14.08 -4.29 -0.20
CA ARG A 99 -14.94 -5.47 -0.07
C ARG A 99 -16.05 -5.27 -1.09
N GLU A 100 -15.85 -5.73 -2.31
CA GLU A 100 -16.65 -5.43 -3.50
C GLU A 100 -16.59 -3.95 -3.93
N TYR A 101 -16.66 -3.02 -2.98
CA TYR A 101 -16.59 -1.57 -3.19
C TYR A 101 -15.42 -0.98 -2.40
N SER A 102 -14.77 0.03 -2.96
CA SER A 102 -13.62 0.70 -2.33
C SER A 102 -14.07 1.83 -1.41
N ASP A 103 -13.59 1.79 -0.16
CA ASP A 103 -13.77 2.83 0.86
C ASP A 103 -12.42 3.53 1.09
N TRP A 104 -12.35 4.82 0.80
CA TRP A 104 -11.12 5.61 0.84
C TRP A 104 -11.09 6.58 2.01
N SER A 105 -9.94 6.65 2.67
CA SER A 105 -9.64 7.60 3.75
C SER A 105 -8.28 8.21 3.54
N VAL A 106 -8.17 9.54 3.67
CA VAL A 106 -6.92 10.30 3.56
C VAL A 106 -6.80 11.33 4.66
N ALA A 107 -5.56 11.62 5.07
CA ALA A 107 -5.21 12.73 5.91
C ALA A 107 -3.89 13.35 5.45
N PRO A 108 -3.78 14.70 5.39
CA PRO A 108 -2.57 15.35 4.90
C PRO A 108 -1.38 15.07 5.81
N LEU A 109 -0.23 14.76 5.21
CA LEU A 109 1.03 14.64 5.90
C LEU A 109 1.72 16.01 6.01
N PRO A 110 2.35 16.33 7.12
CA PRO A 110 3.02 17.62 7.28
C PRO A 110 4.23 17.73 6.34
N SER A 111 4.28 18.81 5.57
CA SER A 111 5.44 19.21 4.77
C SER A 111 5.94 18.17 3.74
N ASN A 112 5.06 17.32 3.23
CA ASN A 112 5.43 16.26 2.27
C ASN A 112 6.71 15.51 2.72
N PRO A 113 6.64 14.67 3.76
CA PRO A 113 7.82 14.06 4.36
C PRO A 113 8.57 13.19 3.36
N ALA A 114 9.89 13.11 3.49
CA ALA A 114 10.73 12.29 2.61
C ALA A 114 10.40 10.79 2.69
N ALA A 115 9.90 10.34 3.84
CA ALA A 115 9.50 8.95 4.04
C ALA A 115 8.43 8.82 5.15
N LEU A 116 7.72 7.70 5.12
CA LEU A 116 6.73 7.28 6.09
C LEU A 116 7.01 5.84 6.51
N TRP A 117 6.91 5.54 7.80
CA TRP A 117 6.90 4.17 8.30
C TRP A 117 5.47 3.67 8.40
N LEU A 118 5.24 2.49 7.85
CA LEU A 118 3.94 1.83 7.82
C LEU A 118 3.98 0.53 8.60
N ARG A 119 2.91 0.26 9.32
CA ARG A 119 2.67 -0.99 10.04
C ARG A 119 1.25 -1.44 9.76
N LEU A 120 1.12 -2.67 9.26
CA LEU A 120 -0.16 -3.33 9.05
C LEU A 120 -0.17 -4.62 9.87
N THR A 121 -1.16 -4.76 10.74
CA THR A 121 -1.32 -5.95 11.59
C THR A 121 -2.65 -6.61 11.32
N ARG A 122 -2.64 -7.92 11.07
CA ARG A 122 -3.86 -8.75 11.11
C ARG A 122 -4.01 -9.36 12.49
N HIS A 123 -5.23 -9.30 13.00
CA HIS A 123 -5.66 -10.04 14.18
C HIS A 123 -7.08 -10.59 13.95
N GLY A 124 -7.15 -11.88 13.61
CA GLY A 124 -8.41 -12.51 13.19
C GLY A 124 -9.01 -11.84 11.96
N SER A 125 -10.20 -11.26 12.11
CA SER A 125 -10.89 -10.48 11.06
C SER A 125 -10.61 -8.98 11.11
N ALA A 126 -9.71 -8.53 11.97
CA ALA A 126 -9.32 -7.12 12.06
C ALA A 126 -7.98 -6.87 11.36
N ILE A 127 -7.93 -5.80 10.55
CA ILE A 127 -6.68 -5.22 10.03
C ILE A 127 -6.50 -3.85 10.67
N GLU A 128 -5.43 -3.70 11.45
CA GLU A 128 -5.00 -2.40 11.98
C GLU A 128 -3.89 -1.83 11.11
N ILE A 129 -4.03 -0.55 10.74
CA ILE A 129 -3.04 0.19 9.98
C ILE A 129 -2.54 1.34 10.84
N ARG A 130 -1.22 1.42 11.01
CA ARG A 130 -0.53 2.49 11.72
C ARG A 130 0.55 3.10 10.84
N TYR A 131 0.89 4.35 11.12
CA TYR A 131 2.00 5.05 10.48
C TYR A 131 2.80 5.86 11.49
N ALA A 132 4.06 6.14 11.17
CA ALA A 132 4.93 7.03 11.93
C ALA A 132 5.77 7.89 10.99
N LEU A 133 6.10 9.10 11.42
CA LEU A 133 7.02 10.02 10.72
C LEU A 133 8.47 9.82 11.16
N ASP A 134 8.66 9.23 12.32
CA ASP A 134 9.97 9.04 12.98
C ASP A 134 10.37 7.56 13.12
N GLY A 135 9.51 6.64 12.70
CA GLY A 135 9.71 5.19 12.86
C GLY A 135 9.52 4.67 14.29
N VAL A 136 9.12 5.52 15.23
CA VAL A 136 9.03 5.20 16.67
C VAL A 136 7.59 5.41 17.19
N GLN A 137 7.00 6.57 16.92
CA GLN A 137 5.69 6.95 17.44
C GLN A 137 4.60 6.65 16.40
N TYR A 138 4.07 5.44 16.44
CA TYR A 138 3.02 5.00 15.53
C TYR A 138 1.64 5.50 15.94
N GLN A 139 0.98 6.18 15.03
CA GLN A 139 -0.42 6.63 15.14
C GLN A 139 -1.32 5.67 14.38
N MET A 140 -2.52 5.41 14.89
CA MET A 140 -3.51 4.60 14.18
C MET A 140 -4.13 5.43 13.04
N LEU A 141 -4.07 4.88 11.82
CA LEU A 141 -4.75 5.43 10.65
C LEU A 141 -6.14 4.79 10.49
N ARG A 142 -6.19 3.47 10.61
CA ARG A 142 -7.43 2.71 10.38
C ARG A 142 -7.45 1.43 11.19
N LEU A 143 -8.61 1.09 11.74
CA LEU A 143 -8.97 -0.27 12.14
C LEU A 143 -10.15 -0.70 11.26
N ALA A 144 -9.97 -1.76 10.51
CA ALA A 144 -10.97 -2.25 9.56
C ALA A 144 -11.33 -3.71 9.83
N TYR A 145 -12.60 -4.04 9.67
CA TYR A 145 -12.99 -5.43 9.47
C TYR A 145 -12.53 -5.87 8.08
N PHE A 146 -11.96 -7.05 7.99
CA PHE A 146 -11.62 -7.67 6.73
C PHE A 146 -12.09 -9.13 6.71
N ILE A 147 -12.41 -9.62 5.51
CA ILE A 147 -12.99 -10.95 5.36
C ILE A 147 -12.05 -12.02 5.90
N PRO A 148 -12.56 -13.04 6.60
CA PRO A 148 -11.76 -14.19 6.99
C PRO A 148 -11.21 -14.92 5.76
N SER A 149 -9.93 -15.28 5.82
CA SER A 149 -9.27 -16.12 4.82
C SER A 149 -8.16 -16.90 5.51
N GLU A 150 -7.97 -18.16 5.12
CA GLU A 150 -6.87 -18.98 5.64
C GLU A 150 -5.52 -18.41 5.21
N THR A 151 -5.45 -17.89 3.98
CA THR A 151 -4.24 -17.27 3.44
C THR A 151 -4.57 -15.93 2.79
N MET A 152 -3.64 -14.99 2.88
CA MET A 152 -3.68 -13.70 2.19
C MET A 152 -2.34 -13.44 1.51
N SER A 153 -2.35 -12.64 0.46
CA SER A 153 -1.11 -12.05 -0.08
C SER A 153 -0.83 -10.75 0.67
N ALA A 154 0.39 -10.57 1.18
CA ALA A 154 0.80 -9.36 1.89
C ALA A 154 2.17 -8.86 1.40
N GLY A 155 2.33 -7.55 1.22
CA GLY A 155 3.58 -6.99 0.70
C GLY A 155 3.50 -5.53 0.30
N LEU A 156 4.37 -5.16 -0.66
CA LEU A 156 4.59 -3.80 -1.13
C LEU A 156 3.77 -3.50 -2.39
N MET A 157 3.23 -2.29 -2.49
CA MET A 157 2.53 -1.85 -3.69
C MET A 157 2.96 -0.46 -4.14
N CYS A 158 2.89 -0.21 -5.47
CA CYS A 158 2.96 1.13 -6.04
C CYS A 158 2.09 1.25 -7.28
N ALA A 159 1.55 2.44 -7.52
CA ALA A 159 0.71 2.74 -8.68
C ALA A 159 0.79 4.22 -9.05
N SER A 160 0.57 4.51 -10.35
CA SER A 160 0.49 5.86 -10.91
C SER A 160 -0.77 5.97 -11.78
N PRO A 161 -1.95 6.24 -11.19
CA PRO A 161 -3.23 6.25 -11.90
C PRO A 161 -3.30 7.27 -13.03
N ASP A 162 -2.84 8.49 -12.80
CA ASP A 162 -2.90 9.59 -13.75
C ASP A 162 -1.54 9.96 -14.36
N GLY A 163 -0.45 9.55 -13.71
CA GLY A 163 0.91 9.86 -14.11
C GLY A 163 1.51 8.93 -15.18
N ALA A 164 2.77 9.22 -15.50
CA ALA A 164 3.64 8.42 -16.37
C ALA A 164 4.48 7.40 -15.58
N GLY A 165 4.21 7.24 -14.31
CA GLY A 165 4.99 6.45 -13.36
C GLY A 165 6.00 7.30 -12.59
N PHE A 166 6.36 6.83 -11.40
CA PHE A 166 7.32 7.47 -10.49
C PHE A 166 8.20 6.42 -9.81
N THR A 167 9.27 6.86 -9.19
CA THR A 167 10.18 5.97 -8.45
C THR A 167 9.84 6.01 -6.97
N VAL A 168 9.74 4.83 -6.36
CA VAL A 168 9.51 4.61 -4.94
C VAL A 168 10.59 3.71 -4.38
N THR A 169 10.98 3.97 -3.12
CA THR A 169 11.94 3.17 -2.36
C THR A 169 11.27 2.65 -1.09
N PHE A 170 11.45 1.36 -0.84
CA PHE A 170 11.02 0.67 0.37
C PHE A 170 12.24 0.16 1.11
N GLU A 171 12.34 0.44 2.41
CA GLU A 171 13.45 0.04 3.25
C GLU A 171 12.98 -0.82 4.42
N GLY A 172 13.69 -1.90 4.70
CA GLY A 172 13.49 -2.72 5.88
C GLY A 172 12.14 -3.46 5.91
N LEU A 173 11.64 -3.95 4.77
CA LEU A 173 10.42 -4.76 4.75
C LEU A 173 10.55 -5.96 5.67
N THR A 174 9.62 -6.08 6.61
CA THR A 174 9.44 -7.28 7.43
C THR A 174 8.02 -7.80 7.30
N ILE A 175 7.87 -9.12 7.20
CA ILE A 175 6.58 -9.81 7.23
C ILE A 175 6.73 -10.95 8.23
N GLN A 176 6.02 -10.89 9.34
CA GLN A 176 6.13 -11.84 10.46
C GLN A 176 4.76 -12.47 10.70
N SER A 177 4.68 -13.81 10.67
CA SER A 177 3.53 -14.55 11.18
C SER A 177 3.60 -14.60 12.71
N LYS A 178 2.45 -14.54 13.37
CA LYS A 178 2.32 -14.61 14.83
C LYS A 178 1.79 -15.96 15.28
#